data_d39bea881f119f5145446002251345ef
#
_entry.id   d39bea881f119f5145446002251345ef
#
_cell.length_a   1.000
_cell.length_b   1.000
_cell.length_c   1.000
_cell.angle_alpha   90.00
_cell.angle_beta   90.00
_cell.angle_gamma   90.00
#
_symmetry.space_group_name_H-M   'P 1'
#
loop_
_entity.id
_entity.type
_entity.pdbx_description
1 polymer ?
#
loop_
_entity_poly.entity_id
_entity_poly.type
_entity_poly.pdbx_seq_one_letter_code
_entity_poly.pdbx_strand_id
1 'polypeptide(L)'
;AVMAIALTACSGSNKSLGNDTHLLEDLPIVAQSVEVGGEKMTACELNLLKDTIDLPLSYWVDDLVTVKLDGKDEALVGQGPVCVSENYILVGRANNVPCKLFRRDGSFVGKVGNIGQGPGEYTMIYDMQIDEQAGHVYLLPWNAKSIFVYDMKGQYLKDIPLNKKYEKMIVPKGKFKVDAARNRVAVMLLPFDY
;
A
#
# COMPACT_ATOMS: atom_id res chain seq x y z
N ALA A 1 -2.94 11.83 6.96
CA ALA A 1 -2.60 10.67 6.11
C ALA A 1 -1.91 11.21 4.86
N VAL A 2 -0.63 10.91 4.67
CA VAL A 2 0.14 11.34 3.49
C VAL A 2 0.01 10.26 2.45
N MET A 3 -0.58 10.59 1.31
CA MET A 3 -0.71 9.71 0.15
C MET A 3 0.29 10.18 -0.92
N ALA A 4 1.28 9.35 -1.23
CA ALA A 4 2.21 9.62 -2.33
C ALA A 4 1.56 9.15 -3.65
N ILE A 5 1.23 10.08 -4.52
CA ILE A 5 0.73 9.80 -5.88
C ILE A 5 1.82 10.23 -6.87
N ALA A 6 2.32 9.26 -7.66
CA ALA A 6 3.16 9.57 -8.81
C ALA A 6 2.24 9.94 -9.98
N LEU A 7 2.20 11.22 -10.34
CA LEU A 7 1.47 11.73 -11.51
C LEU A 7 2.39 11.74 -12.73
N THR A 8 2.03 10.98 -13.76
CA THR A 8 2.51 11.21 -15.12
C THR A 8 1.76 12.40 -15.70
N ALA A 9 2.46 13.50 -15.95
CA ALA A 9 1.89 14.69 -16.55
C ALA A 9 1.54 14.43 -18.02
N CYS A 10 0.24 14.36 -18.33
CA CYS A 10 -0.27 14.66 -19.66
C CYS A 10 -0.59 16.15 -19.72
N SER A 11 0.06 16.86 -20.63
CA SER A 11 -0.16 18.25 -20.93
C SER A 11 -1.58 18.43 -21.50
N GLY A 12 -2.44 19.04 -20.73
CA GLY A 12 -3.80 19.46 -21.16
C GLY A 12 -4.17 20.76 -20.44
N SER A 13 -4.43 21.76 -21.25
CA SER A 13 -4.87 23.15 -20.98
C SER A 13 -5.34 23.49 -19.57
N ASN A 14 -4.64 24.44 -18.94
CA ASN A 14 -5.05 25.17 -17.73
C ASN A 14 -6.42 25.81 -17.90
N LYS A 15 -7.45 25.21 -17.34
CA LYS A 15 -8.60 25.95 -16.83
C LYS A 15 -8.38 26.07 -15.33
N SER A 16 -8.23 27.30 -14.84
CA SER A 16 -8.28 27.63 -13.42
C SER A 16 -9.66 27.20 -12.90
N LEU A 17 -9.71 26.08 -12.21
CA LEU A 17 -10.88 25.68 -11.42
C LEU A 17 -10.89 26.60 -10.20
N GLY A 18 -11.90 27.50 -10.17
CA GLY A 18 -12.21 28.30 -9.00
C GLY A 18 -12.43 27.42 -7.77
N ASN A 19 -12.27 28.01 -6.58
CA ASN A 19 -12.61 27.41 -5.29
C ASN A 19 -14.12 27.10 -5.22
N ASP A 20 -14.55 26.02 -5.85
CA ASP A 20 -15.90 25.48 -5.69
C ASP A 20 -15.96 24.61 -4.42
N THR A 21 -16.03 25.27 -3.27
CA THR A 21 -16.28 24.63 -1.97
C THR A 21 -17.67 23.98 -1.89
N HIS A 22 -18.56 24.31 -2.82
CA HIS A 22 -19.95 23.85 -2.84
C HIS A 22 -20.18 22.51 -3.58
N LEU A 23 -19.18 21.95 -4.23
CA LEU A 23 -19.32 20.72 -5.04
C LEU A 23 -19.89 19.51 -4.30
N LEU A 24 -19.75 19.45 -2.98
CA LEU A 24 -20.24 18.34 -2.15
C LEU A 24 -21.56 18.65 -1.43
N GLU A 25 -21.95 19.94 -1.31
CA GLU A 25 -23.12 20.33 -0.51
C GLU A 25 -24.44 19.92 -1.16
N ASP A 26 -24.48 19.87 -2.49
CA ASP A 26 -25.68 19.51 -3.27
C ASP A 26 -25.76 18.02 -3.63
N LEU A 27 -24.80 17.21 -3.19
CA LEU A 27 -24.77 15.79 -3.51
C LEU A 27 -25.63 14.96 -2.53
N PRO A 28 -26.31 13.92 -2.99
CA PRO A 28 -27.05 13.03 -2.11
C PRO A 28 -26.10 12.30 -1.16
N ILE A 29 -26.47 12.23 0.12
CA ILE A 29 -25.74 11.46 1.11
C ILE A 29 -26.05 9.98 0.87
N VAL A 30 -25.05 9.24 0.38
CA VAL A 30 -25.13 7.81 0.08
C VAL A 30 -24.48 6.93 1.15
N ALA A 31 -23.84 7.55 2.15
CA ALA A 31 -23.20 6.86 3.26
C ALA A 31 -23.69 7.40 4.59
N GLN A 32 -23.98 6.50 5.52
CA GLN A 32 -24.41 6.84 6.86
C GLN A 32 -23.68 6.01 7.90
N SER A 33 -23.51 6.56 9.12
CA SER A 33 -22.98 5.82 10.25
C SER A 33 -24.06 4.92 10.83
N VAL A 34 -23.77 3.62 10.92
CA VAL A 34 -24.64 2.61 11.53
C VAL A 34 -23.89 1.91 12.66
N GLU A 35 -24.61 1.42 13.65
CA GLU A 35 -24.04 0.62 14.74
C GLU A 35 -24.30 -0.86 14.49
N VAL A 36 -23.23 -1.66 14.43
CA VAL A 36 -23.29 -3.11 14.25
C VAL A 36 -22.45 -3.78 15.32
N GLY A 37 -23.11 -4.56 16.18
CA GLY A 37 -22.41 -5.26 17.27
C GLY A 37 -21.74 -4.35 18.31
N GLY A 38 -22.22 -3.11 18.48
CA GLY A 38 -21.63 -2.12 19.39
C GLY A 38 -20.50 -1.29 18.78
N GLU A 39 -20.19 -1.48 17.50
CA GLU A 39 -19.18 -0.71 16.77
C GLU A 39 -19.83 0.17 15.70
N LYS A 40 -19.32 1.41 15.55
CA LYS A 40 -19.75 2.32 14.48
C LYS A 40 -19.11 1.92 13.17
N MET A 41 -19.94 1.69 12.17
CA MET A 41 -19.54 1.38 10.79
C MET A 41 -20.16 2.36 9.81
N THR A 42 -19.57 2.51 8.64
CA THR A 42 -20.15 3.27 7.54
C THR A 42 -20.87 2.31 6.60
N ALA A 43 -22.19 2.47 6.48
CA ALA A 43 -23.01 1.79 5.49
C ALA A 43 -23.17 2.68 4.25
N CYS A 44 -22.93 2.13 3.06
CA CYS A 44 -23.08 2.83 1.79
C CYS A 44 -24.22 2.23 0.98
N GLU A 45 -25.15 3.06 0.53
CA GLU A 45 -26.25 2.67 -0.35
C GLU A 45 -25.86 2.91 -1.83
N LEU A 46 -25.19 1.93 -2.43
CA LEU A 46 -24.63 2.05 -3.79
C LEU A 46 -25.69 2.26 -4.88
N ASN A 47 -26.93 1.85 -4.63
CA ASN A 47 -28.07 2.08 -5.54
C ASN A 47 -28.50 3.56 -5.60
N LEU A 48 -28.07 4.39 -4.68
CA LEU A 48 -28.32 5.84 -4.72
C LEU A 48 -27.25 6.59 -5.52
N LEU A 49 -26.18 5.93 -5.93
CA LEU A 49 -25.16 6.54 -6.79
C LEU A 49 -25.76 6.79 -8.17
N LYS A 50 -25.80 8.06 -8.58
CA LYS A 50 -26.38 8.46 -9.87
C LYS A 50 -25.33 8.85 -10.89
N ASP A 51 -24.20 9.36 -10.42
CA ASP A 51 -23.17 9.91 -11.29
C ASP A 51 -21.78 9.89 -10.60
N THR A 52 -20.76 10.30 -11.33
CA THR A 52 -19.39 10.49 -10.85
C THR A 52 -19.01 11.95 -11.01
N ILE A 53 -18.24 12.46 -10.05
CA ILE A 53 -17.70 13.83 -10.08
C ILE A 53 -16.17 13.79 -10.03
N ASP A 54 -15.53 14.74 -10.67
CA ASP A 54 -14.10 14.97 -10.56
C ASP A 54 -13.82 15.82 -9.32
N LEU A 55 -13.25 15.22 -8.28
CA LEU A 55 -12.84 15.94 -7.07
C LEU A 55 -11.43 16.49 -7.26
N PRO A 56 -11.22 17.80 -7.10
CA PRO A 56 -9.88 18.37 -7.07
C PRO A 56 -9.04 17.76 -5.96
N LEU A 57 -7.73 17.59 -6.19
CA LEU A 57 -6.82 17.02 -5.20
C LEU A 57 -6.84 17.79 -3.86
N SER A 58 -7.09 19.10 -3.91
CA SER A 58 -7.22 19.97 -2.73
C SER A 58 -8.33 19.56 -1.75
N TYR A 59 -9.30 18.74 -2.16
CA TYR A 59 -10.29 18.16 -1.25
C TYR A 59 -9.72 17.07 -0.33
N TRP A 60 -8.61 16.47 -0.75
CA TRP A 60 -8.03 15.29 -0.09
C TRP A 60 -6.74 15.60 0.67
N VAL A 61 -6.04 16.65 0.27
CA VAL A 61 -4.71 16.99 0.79
C VAL A 61 -4.59 18.50 1.01
N ASP A 62 -3.98 18.86 2.13
CA ASP A 62 -3.67 20.26 2.45
C ASP A 62 -2.34 20.68 1.83
N ASP A 63 -1.44 19.72 1.60
CA ASP A 63 -0.11 19.97 1.03
C ASP A 63 0.38 18.77 0.21
N LEU A 64 1.25 19.04 -0.77
CA LEU A 64 1.88 18.07 -1.65
C LEU A 64 3.40 18.18 -1.57
N VAL A 65 4.01 17.12 -1.06
CA VAL A 65 5.47 17.01 -0.98
C VAL A 65 6.01 16.07 -2.05
N THR A 66 6.89 16.57 -2.90
CA THR A 66 7.62 15.75 -3.87
C THR A 66 8.94 15.29 -3.28
N VAL A 67 9.15 13.98 -3.22
CA VAL A 67 10.39 13.37 -2.76
C VAL A 67 11.17 12.83 -3.94
N LYS A 68 12.39 13.36 -4.17
CA LYS A 68 13.32 12.83 -5.17
C LYS A 68 14.12 11.69 -4.56
N LEU A 69 13.94 10.48 -5.08
CA LEU A 69 14.71 9.31 -4.65
C LEU A 69 16.15 9.38 -5.19
N ASP A 70 17.08 8.75 -4.46
CA ASP A 70 18.49 8.59 -4.87
C ASP A 70 18.57 7.97 -6.28
N GLY A 71 19.37 8.57 -7.15
CA GLY A 71 19.52 8.17 -8.56
C GLY A 71 20.69 7.25 -8.86
N LYS A 72 21.37 6.69 -7.82
CA LYS A 72 22.44 5.71 -8.05
C LYS A 72 21.89 4.44 -8.69
N ASP A 73 22.70 3.73 -9.45
CA ASP A 73 22.29 2.50 -10.16
C ASP A 73 21.66 1.46 -9.20
N GLU A 74 22.22 1.29 -8.03
CA GLU A 74 21.70 0.37 -7.00
C GLU A 74 20.35 0.81 -6.42
N ALA A 75 20.02 2.11 -6.48
CA ALA A 75 18.81 2.71 -5.96
C ALA A 75 17.68 2.80 -7.00
N LEU A 76 17.96 2.53 -8.28
CA LEU A 76 16.97 2.67 -9.35
C LEU A 76 15.76 1.77 -9.10
N VAL A 77 14.58 2.37 -9.12
CA VAL A 77 13.29 1.71 -8.98
C VAL A 77 12.51 1.79 -10.28
N GLY A 78 11.59 0.86 -10.48
CA GLY A 78 10.60 0.97 -11.54
C GLY A 78 9.22 1.28 -10.97
N GLN A 79 8.23 1.32 -11.84
CA GLN A 79 6.84 1.45 -11.43
C GLN A 79 6.41 0.23 -10.61
N GLY A 80 5.80 0.45 -9.45
CA GLY A 80 5.34 -0.62 -8.57
C GLY A 80 4.62 -0.08 -7.33
N PRO A 81 4.17 -0.96 -6.43
CA PRO A 81 3.56 -0.56 -5.19
C PRO A 81 4.55 0.22 -4.31
N VAL A 82 4.02 1.18 -3.58
CA VAL A 82 4.78 2.00 -2.63
C VAL A 82 4.11 1.91 -1.26
N CYS A 83 4.91 1.69 -0.23
CA CYS A 83 4.51 1.78 1.16
C CYS A 83 5.29 2.91 1.83
N VAL A 84 4.59 3.79 2.54
CA VAL A 84 5.17 4.96 3.19
C VAL A 84 4.88 4.90 4.68
N SER A 85 5.89 5.12 5.49
CA SER A 85 5.78 5.28 6.93
C SER A 85 6.27 6.67 7.36
N GLU A 86 6.44 6.92 8.63
CA GLU A 86 6.88 8.22 9.14
C GLU A 86 8.24 8.63 8.58
N ASN A 87 9.23 7.71 8.62
CA ASN A 87 10.62 7.99 8.27
C ASN A 87 11.11 7.27 7.01
N TYR A 88 10.29 6.38 6.40
CA TYR A 88 10.74 5.55 5.30
C TYR A 88 9.74 5.46 4.15
N ILE A 89 10.28 5.14 2.98
CA ILE A 89 9.56 4.83 1.74
C ILE A 89 10.09 3.48 1.25
N LEU A 90 9.20 2.51 1.09
CA LEU A 90 9.50 1.20 0.51
C LEU A 90 8.87 1.13 -0.88
N VAL A 91 9.69 0.87 -1.88
CA VAL A 91 9.26 0.72 -3.26
C VAL A 91 9.44 -0.72 -3.68
N GLY A 92 8.34 -1.37 -4.02
CA GLY A 92 8.34 -2.70 -4.61
C GLY A 92 8.31 -2.65 -6.13
N ARG A 93 8.70 -3.72 -6.78
CA ARG A 93 8.51 -3.90 -8.21
C ARG A 93 7.97 -5.30 -8.50
N ALA A 94 7.06 -5.36 -9.46
CA ALA A 94 6.80 -6.60 -10.17
C ALA A 94 8.00 -6.89 -11.10
N ASN A 95 8.41 -8.15 -11.23
CA ASN A 95 9.40 -8.63 -12.19
C ASN A 95 10.89 -8.44 -11.79
N ASN A 96 11.39 -9.36 -11.01
CA ASN A 96 12.83 -9.65 -10.84
C ASN A 96 13.72 -8.48 -10.36
N VAL A 97 13.15 -7.52 -9.63
CA VAL A 97 13.92 -6.47 -8.94
C VAL A 97 13.54 -6.47 -7.47
N PRO A 98 14.50 -6.53 -6.54
CA PRO A 98 14.21 -6.47 -5.11
C PRO A 98 13.51 -5.17 -4.73
N CYS A 99 12.63 -5.24 -3.72
CA CYS A 99 12.11 -4.04 -3.06
C CYS A 99 13.27 -3.18 -2.53
N LYS A 100 13.10 -1.87 -2.56
CA LYS A 100 14.10 -0.92 -2.14
C LYS A 100 13.56 0.01 -1.06
N LEU A 101 14.33 0.16 0.00
CA LEU A 101 14.02 1.01 1.13
C LEU A 101 14.77 2.33 1.01
N PHE A 102 14.05 3.42 1.23
CA PHE A 102 14.57 4.78 1.25
C PHE A 102 14.14 5.47 2.54
N ARG A 103 14.85 6.50 2.95
CA ARG A 103 14.37 7.45 3.95
C ARG A 103 13.35 8.40 3.32
N ARG A 104 12.63 9.13 4.17
CA ARG A 104 11.65 10.14 3.70
C ARG A 104 12.28 11.30 2.93
N ASP A 105 13.57 11.55 3.10
CA ASP A 105 14.33 12.54 2.32
C ASP A 105 14.73 12.04 0.91
N GLY A 106 14.44 10.76 0.61
CA GLY A 106 14.77 10.10 -0.64
C GLY A 106 16.12 9.38 -0.65
N SER A 107 16.91 9.45 0.42
CA SER A 107 18.21 8.76 0.50
C SER A 107 18.02 7.24 0.54
N PHE A 108 18.82 6.52 -0.27
CA PHE A 108 18.78 5.06 -0.37
C PHE A 108 19.32 4.39 0.90
N VAL A 109 18.54 3.47 1.46
CA VAL A 109 18.93 2.67 2.62
C VAL A 109 19.49 1.31 2.19
N GLY A 110 18.79 0.63 1.28
CA GLY A 110 19.20 -0.69 0.82
C GLY A 110 18.08 -1.46 0.09
N LYS A 111 18.44 -2.61 -0.44
CA LYS A 111 17.47 -3.58 -0.96
C LYS A 111 16.88 -4.40 0.19
N VAL A 112 15.63 -4.82 0.07
CA VAL A 112 14.95 -5.68 1.03
C VAL A 112 14.82 -7.07 0.44
N GLY A 113 15.56 -8.02 1.00
CA GLY A 113 15.64 -9.38 0.49
C GLY A 113 16.31 -9.50 -0.88
N ASN A 114 16.07 -10.64 -1.54
CA ASN A 114 16.61 -10.94 -2.87
C ASN A 114 15.53 -11.57 -3.76
N ILE A 115 15.81 -11.54 -5.06
CA ILE A 115 15.01 -12.27 -6.04
C ILE A 115 15.48 -13.72 -6.09
N GLY A 116 14.53 -14.66 -5.98
CA GLY A 116 14.82 -16.08 -6.00
C GLY A 116 13.68 -16.92 -5.44
N GLN A 117 14.01 -18.15 -5.03
CA GLN A 117 13.08 -19.13 -4.48
C GLN A 117 13.58 -19.74 -3.14
N GLY A 118 14.68 -19.23 -2.63
CA GLY A 118 15.23 -19.62 -1.32
C GLY A 118 14.47 -19.00 -0.15
N PRO A 119 14.85 -19.30 1.08
CA PRO A 119 14.27 -18.72 2.28
C PRO A 119 14.39 -17.18 2.26
N GLY A 120 13.26 -16.48 2.38
CA GLY A 120 13.23 -15.03 2.31
C GLY A 120 13.55 -14.46 0.92
N GLU A 121 13.53 -15.24 -0.13
CA GLU A 121 13.61 -14.79 -1.52
C GLU A 121 12.22 -14.78 -2.16
N TYR A 122 12.02 -13.88 -3.12
CA TYR A 122 10.73 -13.72 -3.79
C TYR A 122 10.91 -13.31 -5.25
N THR A 123 9.90 -13.54 -6.06
CA THR A 123 9.89 -13.12 -7.48
C THR A 123 9.02 -11.91 -7.70
N MET A 124 7.90 -11.83 -6.99
CA MET A 124 6.93 -10.75 -7.07
C MET A 124 6.29 -10.52 -5.70
N ILE A 125 5.97 -9.27 -5.40
CA ILE A 125 5.32 -8.86 -4.15
C ILE A 125 3.93 -8.32 -4.44
N TYR A 126 2.95 -8.77 -3.65
CA TYR A 126 1.59 -8.27 -3.69
C TYR A 126 1.39 -7.04 -2.81
N ASP A 127 1.93 -7.08 -1.59
CA ASP A 127 1.75 -6.01 -0.63
C ASP A 127 2.93 -5.92 0.33
N MET A 128 3.07 -4.77 0.96
CA MET A 128 4.20 -4.42 1.80
C MET A 128 3.75 -3.60 3.00
N GLN A 129 4.44 -3.77 4.12
CA GLN A 129 4.24 -2.94 5.32
C GLN A 129 5.59 -2.61 5.95
N ILE A 130 5.74 -1.37 6.43
CA ILE A 130 6.82 -0.95 7.31
C ILE A 130 6.25 -0.82 8.72
N ASP A 131 6.94 -1.41 9.69
CA ASP A 131 6.67 -1.24 11.12
C ASP A 131 7.95 -0.71 11.78
N GLU A 132 8.00 0.61 11.92
CA GLU A 132 9.18 1.27 12.48
C GLU A 132 9.38 0.97 13.96
N GLN A 133 8.28 0.77 14.70
CA GLN A 133 8.35 0.46 16.14
C GLN A 133 8.95 -0.93 16.38
N ALA A 134 8.55 -1.90 15.55
CA ALA A 134 9.11 -3.23 15.59
C ALA A 134 10.48 -3.34 14.87
N GLY A 135 10.87 -2.32 14.09
CA GLY A 135 12.07 -2.33 13.25
C GLY A 135 12.00 -3.34 12.11
N HIS A 136 10.80 -3.56 11.57
CA HIS A 136 10.56 -4.61 10.59
C HIS A 136 9.96 -4.08 9.28
N VAL A 137 10.31 -4.77 8.20
CA VAL A 137 9.64 -4.72 6.90
C VAL A 137 8.97 -6.06 6.66
N TYR A 138 7.69 -6.02 6.31
CA TYR A 138 6.89 -7.20 5.98
C TYR A 138 6.58 -7.20 4.49
N LEU A 139 6.81 -8.33 3.83
CA LEU A 139 6.48 -8.52 2.42
C LEU A 139 5.52 -9.71 2.26
N LEU A 140 4.47 -9.52 1.48
CA LEU A 140 3.56 -10.58 1.05
C LEU A 140 3.89 -10.96 -0.39
N PRO A 141 4.65 -12.05 -0.62
CA PRO A 141 5.01 -12.47 -1.97
C PRO A 141 3.83 -13.10 -2.71
N TRP A 142 3.93 -13.14 -4.03
CA TRP A 142 3.00 -13.90 -4.88
C TRP A 142 3.02 -15.39 -4.51
N ASN A 143 1.86 -16.02 -4.51
CA ASN A 143 1.69 -17.42 -4.05
C ASN A 143 2.08 -17.63 -2.58
N ALA A 144 1.88 -16.61 -1.75
CA ALA A 144 2.37 -16.63 -0.38
C ALA A 144 1.76 -17.72 0.48
N LYS A 145 2.63 -18.61 0.95
CA LYS A 145 2.35 -19.49 2.10
C LYS A 145 2.67 -18.80 3.42
N SER A 146 3.37 -17.67 3.36
CA SER A 146 3.84 -16.91 4.52
C SER A 146 4.07 -15.43 4.16
N ILE A 147 4.07 -14.57 5.17
CA ILE A 147 4.57 -13.21 5.08
C ILE A 147 6.04 -13.24 5.49
N PHE A 148 6.91 -12.69 4.67
CA PHE A 148 8.33 -12.58 4.97
C PHE A 148 8.62 -11.36 5.84
N VAL A 149 9.48 -11.55 6.83
CA VAL A 149 9.89 -10.49 7.77
C VAL A 149 11.36 -10.20 7.57
N TYR A 150 11.68 -8.93 7.40
CA TYR A 150 13.04 -8.41 7.26
C TYR A 150 13.29 -7.33 8.31
N ASP A 151 14.55 -7.10 8.64
CA ASP A 151 14.95 -5.93 9.39
C ASP A 151 14.97 -4.66 8.50
N MET A 152 15.22 -3.51 9.12
CA MET A 152 15.31 -2.22 8.40
C MET A 152 16.59 -2.08 7.54
N LYS A 153 17.47 -3.09 7.55
CA LYS A 153 18.61 -3.19 6.63
C LYS A 153 18.32 -4.12 5.45
N GLY A 154 17.10 -4.69 5.41
CA GLY A 154 16.66 -5.60 4.35
C GLY A 154 17.13 -7.04 4.52
N GLN A 155 17.66 -7.42 5.69
CA GLN A 155 18.08 -8.79 5.97
C GLN A 155 16.88 -9.63 6.40
N TYR A 156 16.74 -10.82 5.81
CA TYR A 156 15.68 -11.76 6.16
C TYR A 156 15.81 -12.24 7.60
N LEU A 157 14.69 -12.23 8.33
CA LEU A 157 14.61 -12.65 9.72
C LEU A 157 13.85 -13.96 9.89
N LYS A 158 12.62 -14.03 9.36
CA LYS A 158 11.72 -15.18 9.52
C LYS A 158 10.51 -15.10 8.59
N ASP A 159 9.74 -16.17 8.60
CA ASP A 159 8.40 -16.26 8.03
C ASP A 159 7.32 -16.14 9.10
N ILE A 160 6.20 -15.53 8.75
CA ILE A 160 4.92 -15.68 9.46
C ILE A 160 4.04 -16.57 8.58
N PRO A 161 3.85 -17.87 8.93
CA PRO A 161 3.07 -18.77 8.10
C PRO A 161 1.60 -18.37 8.06
N LEU A 162 1.01 -18.36 6.88
CA LEU A 162 -0.43 -18.24 6.71
C LEU A 162 -1.06 -19.61 6.98
N ASN A 163 -2.25 -19.61 7.63
CA ASN A 163 -2.88 -20.84 8.10
C ASN A 163 -3.21 -21.76 6.92
N LYS A 164 -2.76 -23.02 6.98
CA LYS A 164 -2.99 -24.10 5.99
C LYS A 164 -4.47 -24.36 5.65
N LYS A 165 -5.40 -24.01 6.55
CA LYS A 165 -6.84 -24.10 6.29
C LYS A 165 -7.25 -23.35 5.01
N TYR A 166 -6.47 -22.39 4.58
CA TYR A 166 -6.73 -21.49 3.45
C TYR A 166 -5.83 -21.76 2.24
N GLU A 167 -5.15 -22.90 2.16
CA GLU A 167 -4.25 -23.25 1.04
C GLU A 167 -4.94 -23.25 -0.34
N LYS A 168 -6.27 -23.45 -0.36
CA LYS A 168 -7.07 -23.37 -1.58
C LYS A 168 -7.56 -21.95 -1.91
N MET A 169 -7.29 -21.00 -1.04
CA MET A 169 -7.63 -19.59 -1.26
C MET A 169 -6.40 -18.89 -1.79
N ILE A 170 -6.54 -18.28 -2.94
CA ILE A 170 -5.50 -17.43 -3.50
C ILE A 170 -5.64 -16.05 -2.87
N VAL A 171 -4.53 -15.35 -2.69
CA VAL A 171 -4.49 -13.92 -2.31
C VAL A 171 -4.29 -13.10 -3.59
N PRO A 172 -5.31 -12.93 -4.45
CA PRO A 172 -5.15 -12.13 -5.65
C PRO A 172 -5.12 -10.66 -5.24
N LYS A 173 -4.05 -9.94 -5.57
CA LYS A 173 -3.83 -8.55 -5.15
C LYS A 173 -3.97 -8.38 -3.63
N GLY A 174 -3.48 -9.37 -2.87
CA GLY A 174 -3.72 -9.48 -1.44
C GLY A 174 -3.28 -8.25 -0.68
N LYS A 175 -4.09 -7.89 0.29
CA LYS A 175 -3.76 -6.91 1.30
C LYS A 175 -3.58 -7.60 2.63
N PHE A 176 -2.63 -7.14 3.41
CA PHE A 176 -2.40 -7.63 4.76
C PHE A 176 -2.10 -6.51 5.74
N LYS A 177 -2.26 -6.81 7.00
CA LYS A 177 -1.83 -5.95 8.10
C LYS A 177 -1.24 -6.80 9.20
N VAL A 178 -0.01 -6.52 9.60
CA VAL A 178 0.63 -7.06 10.80
C VAL A 178 0.50 -6.04 11.91
N ASP A 179 0.00 -6.47 13.06
CA ASP A 179 0.01 -5.75 14.32
C ASP A 179 0.95 -6.51 15.26
N ALA A 180 2.23 -6.13 15.24
CA ALA A 180 3.25 -6.81 16.02
C ALA A 180 3.01 -6.67 17.52
N ALA A 181 2.50 -5.53 17.97
CA ALA A 181 2.21 -5.27 19.39
C ALA A 181 1.15 -6.24 19.95
N ARG A 182 0.17 -6.63 19.13
CA ARG A 182 -0.88 -7.58 19.51
C ARG A 182 -0.66 -9.00 19.00
N ASN A 183 0.45 -9.25 18.35
CA ASN A 183 0.77 -10.54 17.70
C ASN A 183 -0.37 -11.03 16.78
N ARG A 184 -0.91 -10.14 15.96
CA ARG A 184 -2.04 -10.40 15.05
C ARG A 184 -1.65 -10.12 13.61
N VAL A 185 -2.22 -10.92 12.72
CA VAL A 185 -2.12 -10.73 11.28
C VAL A 185 -3.52 -10.80 10.68
N ALA A 186 -3.88 -9.79 9.91
CA ALA A 186 -5.07 -9.81 9.05
C ALA A 186 -4.61 -9.94 7.60
N VAL A 187 -5.20 -10.86 6.85
CA VAL A 187 -4.91 -11.05 5.42
C VAL A 187 -6.24 -11.14 4.69
N MET A 188 -6.37 -10.39 3.60
CA MET A 188 -7.52 -10.51 2.71
C MET A 188 -7.32 -11.74 1.82
N LEU A 189 -8.20 -12.71 1.96
CA LEU A 189 -8.23 -13.92 1.16
C LEU A 189 -9.51 -13.91 0.31
N LEU A 190 -9.38 -14.12 -0.98
CA LEU A 190 -10.53 -14.30 -1.86
C LEU A 190 -10.60 -15.77 -2.29
N PRO A 191 -11.77 -16.42 -2.21
CA PRO A 191 -11.94 -17.73 -2.80
C PRO A 191 -11.80 -17.61 -4.31
N PHE A 192 -10.99 -18.47 -4.90
CA PHE A 192 -10.94 -18.66 -6.35
C PHE A 192 -11.82 -19.87 -6.65
N ASP A 193 -13.07 -19.61 -6.95
CA ASP A 193 -13.93 -20.60 -7.58
C ASP A 193 -13.75 -20.44 -9.11
N TYR A 194 -13.13 -21.46 -9.71
CA TYR A 194 -13.15 -21.67 -11.16
C TYR A 194 -14.36 -22.52 -11.52
#